data_eaf7a71d39b982e4cc018aed77fafdcd
#
_entry.id   eaf7a71d39b982e4cc018aed77fafdcd
#
_cell.length_a   1.000
_cell.length_b   1.000
_cell.length_c   1.000
_cell.angle_alpha   90.00
_cell.angle_beta   90.00
_cell.angle_gamma   90.00
#
_symmetry.space_group_name_H-M   'P 1'
#
loop_
_entity.id
_entity.type
_entity.pdbx_description
1 polymer ?
#
loop_
_entity_poly.entity_id
_entity_poly.type
_entity_poly.pdbx_seq_one_letter_code
_entity_poly.pdbx_strand_id
1 'polypeptide(L)'
;MATKQPADGRQLRWNRHNEERREQILDAALETLEAAAPGVDVHVQEIAERAGLSRTVVYRHFDDRADLDRAVRAEILDRLWAALIPEVTLDGTIPEIAERIVSTYVGWTVAHPSLHRFAETDSSAGEEDPLQEGLARIAGQVADLITTAIDLLGLEPSDDERAAVDPLVFGLVGAVFAAVRRWMSRPVRTPSAPVFVSMVTESAWHLLQGFGRRLGIELDPDQRVEDLLAAAGQAT
;
A
#
# COMPACT_ATOMS: atom_id res chain seq x y z
N MET A 1 -4.41 5.44 -41.62
CA MET A 1 -5.28 4.57 -40.79
C MET A 1 -4.66 3.19 -40.77
N ALA A 2 -3.97 2.83 -39.69
CA ALA A 2 -3.38 1.50 -39.49
C ALA A 2 -4.42 0.60 -38.83
N THR A 3 -4.93 -0.37 -39.54
CA THR A 3 -5.84 -1.41 -39.04
C THR A 3 -5.11 -2.31 -38.07
N LYS A 4 -5.48 -2.24 -36.79
CA LYS A 4 -5.03 -3.14 -35.73
C LYS A 4 -5.55 -4.55 -36.05
N GLN A 5 -4.68 -5.46 -36.50
CA GLN A 5 -5.04 -6.87 -36.74
C GLN A 5 -5.57 -7.47 -35.43
N PRO A 6 -6.67 -8.25 -35.44
CA PRO A 6 -7.14 -8.97 -34.29
C PRO A 6 -6.09 -10.00 -33.88
N ALA A 7 -5.73 -10.00 -32.57
CA ALA A 7 -4.81 -10.98 -32.02
C ALA A 7 -5.33 -12.40 -32.29
N ASP A 8 -4.48 -13.25 -32.87
CA ASP A 8 -4.80 -14.63 -33.19
C ASP A 8 -5.23 -15.36 -31.89
N GLY A 9 -6.33 -16.07 -31.89
CA GLY A 9 -6.87 -16.82 -30.75
C GLY A 9 -5.88 -17.85 -30.16
N ARG A 10 -4.83 -18.23 -30.90
CA ARG A 10 -3.70 -19.02 -30.43
C ARG A 10 -2.76 -18.19 -29.54
N GLN A 11 -2.49 -16.95 -29.94
CA GLN A 11 -1.65 -16.01 -29.18
C GLN A 11 -2.33 -15.62 -27.86
N LEU A 12 -3.63 -15.37 -27.85
CA LEU A 12 -4.41 -15.08 -26.64
C LEU A 12 -4.42 -16.24 -25.65
N ARG A 13 -4.55 -17.48 -26.14
CA ARG A 13 -4.49 -18.68 -25.28
C ARG A 13 -3.10 -18.91 -24.72
N TRP A 14 -2.05 -18.67 -25.51
CA TRP A 14 -0.66 -18.80 -25.08
C TRP A 14 -0.33 -17.76 -24.01
N ASN A 15 -0.71 -16.49 -24.20
CA ASN A 15 -0.51 -15.42 -23.24
C ASN A 15 -1.23 -15.75 -21.91
N ARG A 16 -2.50 -16.15 -21.96
CA ARG A 16 -3.25 -16.54 -20.74
C ARG A 16 -2.56 -17.67 -19.99
N HIS A 17 -2.13 -18.72 -20.67
CA HIS A 17 -1.43 -19.84 -20.01
C HIS A 17 -0.08 -19.42 -19.41
N ASN A 18 0.59 -18.44 -20.03
CA ASN A 18 1.83 -17.89 -19.50
C ASN A 18 1.58 -17.04 -18.23
N GLU A 19 0.51 -16.24 -18.23
CA GLU A 19 0.06 -15.45 -17.07
C GLU A 19 -0.35 -16.38 -15.91
N GLU A 20 -1.21 -17.36 -16.15
CA GLU A 20 -1.63 -18.36 -15.15
C GLU A 20 -0.42 -19.08 -14.51
N ARG A 21 0.60 -19.37 -15.32
CA ARG A 21 1.80 -20.02 -14.82
C ARG A 21 2.68 -19.08 -13.99
N ARG A 22 2.74 -17.82 -14.38
CA ARG A 22 3.46 -16.79 -13.60
C ARG A 22 2.78 -16.57 -12.25
N GLU A 23 1.46 -16.45 -12.21
CA GLU A 23 0.65 -16.36 -10.98
C GLU A 23 0.89 -17.58 -10.07
N GLN A 24 0.86 -18.80 -10.63
CA GLN A 24 1.14 -20.03 -9.87
C GLN A 24 2.52 -20.02 -9.19
N ILE A 25 3.55 -19.47 -9.86
CA ILE A 25 4.90 -19.36 -9.28
C ILE A 25 4.91 -18.32 -8.17
N LEU A 26 4.23 -17.18 -8.34
CA LEU A 26 4.14 -16.12 -7.33
C LEU A 26 3.38 -16.60 -6.10
N ASP A 27 2.24 -17.27 -6.26
CA ASP A 27 1.49 -17.88 -5.15
C ASP A 27 2.35 -18.86 -4.36
N ALA A 28 3.05 -19.76 -5.06
CA ALA A 28 3.95 -20.71 -4.42
C ALA A 28 5.12 -20.02 -3.69
N ALA A 29 5.63 -18.90 -4.21
CA ALA A 29 6.66 -18.11 -3.54
C ALA A 29 6.14 -17.49 -2.24
N LEU A 30 4.94 -16.90 -2.26
CA LEU A 30 4.31 -16.33 -1.09
C LEU A 30 4.04 -17.37 -0.01
N GLU A 31 3.46 -18.50 -0.38
CA GLU A 31 3.23 -19.62 0.55
C GLU A 31 4.53 -20.16 1.16
N THR A 32 5.62 -20.18 0.37
CA THR A 32 6.93 -20.64 0.84
C THR A 32 7.52 -19.63 1.84
N LEU A 33 7.40 -18.33 1.54
CA LEU A 33 7.82 -17.25 2.45
C LEU A 33 7.01 -17.27 3.75
N GLU A 34 5.70 -17.47 3.70
CA GLU A 34 4.86 -17.56 4.90
C GLU A 34 5.18 -18.78 5.77
N ALA A 35 5.55 -19.89 5.15
CA ALA A 35 5.97 -21.09 5.88
C ALA A 35 7.37 -20.97 6.52
N ALA A 36 8.20 -20.05 6.02
CA ALA A 36 9.53 -19.78 6.55
C ALA A 36 9.48 -18.76 7.70
N ALA A 37 10.45 -18.83 8.61
CA ALA A 37 10.59 -17.79 9.64
C ALA A 37 11.01 -16.45 8.99
N PRO A 38 10.58 -15.30 9.53
CA PRO A 38 10.92 -14.00 8.97
C PRO A 38 12.42 -13.78 8.84
N GLY A 39 12.89 -13.47 7.62
CA GLY A 39 14.29 -13.23 7.30
C GLY A 39 15.12 -14.48 6.96
N VAL A 40 14.48 -15.65 6.87
CA VAL A 40 15.10 -16.85 6.30
C VAL A 40 15.05 -16.76 4.78
N ASP A 41 16.20 -17.05 4.13
CA ASP A 41 16.26 -17.09 2.68
C ASP A 41 15.48 -18.30 2.14
N VAL A 42 14.57 -18.03 1.23
CA VAL A 42 13.80 -19.05 0.49
C VAL A 42 14.48 -19.31 -0.85
N HIS A 43 14.78 -20.57 -1.14
CA HIS A 43 15.44 -20.94 -2.39
C HIS A 43 14.44 -21.15 -3.54
N VAL A 44 14.86 -20.82 -4.78
CA VAL A 44 14.04 -21.02 -6.00
C VAL A 44 13.63 -22.48 -6.17
N GLN A 45 14.41 -23.41 -5.67
CA GLN A 45 14.09 -24.85 -5.70
C GLN A 45 12.85 -25.15 -4.86
N GLU A 46 12.73 -24.56 -3.67
CA GLU A 46 11.57 -24.73 -2.76
C GLU A 46 10.29 -24.13 -3.37
N ILE A 47 10.43 -22.96 -4.02
CA ILE A 47 9.33 -22.32 -4.76
C ILE A 47 8.87 -23.21 -5.93
N ALA A 48 9.82 -23.73 -6.71
CA ALA A 48 9.52 -24.60 -7.84
C ALA A 48 8.80 -25.89 -7.40
N GLU A 49 9.30 -26.54 -6.35
CA GLU A 49 8.69 -27.74 -5.77
C GLU A 49 7.27 -27.48 -5.27
N ARG A 50 7.04 -26.38 -4.59
CA ARG A 50 5.72 -25.97 -4.13
C ARG A 50 4.77 -25.67 -5.29
N ALA A 51 5.25 -25.04 -6.35
CA ALA A 51 4.50 -24.79 -7.58
C ALA A 51 4.25 -26.07 -8.40
N GLY A 52 4.84 -27.22 -8.05
CA GLY A 52 4.80 -28.44 -8.87
C GLY A 52 5.55 -28.31 -10.19
N LEU A 53 6.60 -27.48 -10.22
CA LEU A 53 7.40 -27.14 -11.41
C LEU A 53 8.86 -27.52 -11.22
N SER A 54 9.63 -27.54 -12.30
CA SER A 54 11.09 -27.57 -12.21
C SER A 54 11.65 -26.15 -12.14
N ARG A 55 12.83 -25.99 -11.52
CA ARG A 55 13.58 -24.73 -11.50
C ARG A 55 13.78 -24.14 -12.91
N THR A 56 13.99 -24.99 -13.91
CA THR A 56 14.12 -24.55 -15.31
C THR A 56 12.84 -23.91 -15.84
N VAL A 57 11.68 -24.36 -15.40
CA VAL A 57 10.40 -23.74 -15.78
C VAL A 57 10.25 -22.37 -15.12
N VAL A 58 10.61 -22.21 -13.85
CA VAL A 58 10.61 -20.91 -13.17
C VAL A 58 11.44 -19.89 -13.96
N TYR A 59 12.67 -20.25 -14.36
CA TYR A 59 13.57 -19.37 -15.13
C TYR A 59 13.18 -19.18 -16.62
N ARG A 60 12.07 -19.73 -17.07
CA ARG A 60 11.43 -19.34 -18.36
C ARG A 60 10.46 -18.17 -18.20
N HIS A 61 10.02 -17.90 -16.97
CA HIS A 61 9.07 -16.83 -16.63
C HIS A 61 9.74 -15.65 -15.92
N PHE A 62 10.96 -15.85 -15.40
CA PHE A 62 11.75 -14.84 -14.70
C PHE A 62 13.21 -14.95 -15.19
N ASP A 63 13.78 -13.83 -15.58
CA ASP A 63 15.12 -13.80 -16.21
C ASP A 63 16.21 -14.29 -15.24
N ASP A 64 16.09 -13.89 -13.98
CA ASP A 64 17.00 -14.29 -12.90
C ASP A 64 16.29 -14.29 -11.52
N ARG A 65 17.08 -14.49 -10.46
CA ARG A 65 16.57 -14.46 -9.09
C ARG A 65 16.10 -13.07 -8.69
N ALA A 66 16.74 -12.02 -9.13
CA ALA A 66 16.37 -10.64 -8.78
C ALA A 66 15.04 -10.25 -9.43
N ASP A 67 14.79 -10.69 -10.67
CA ASP A 67 13.51 -10.51 -11.36
C ASP A 67 12.37 -11.24 -10.66
N LEU A 68 12.59 -12.50 -10.23
CA LEU A 68 11.60 -13.23 -9.41
C LEU A 68 11.34 -12.50 -8.09
N ASP A 69 12.37 -12.06 -7.37
CA ASP A 69 12.22 -11.38 -6.09
C ASP A 69 11.50 -10.05 -6.23
N ARG A 70 11.74 -9.31 -7.31
CA ARG A 70 11.00 -8.08 -7.64
C ARG A 70 9.52 -8.36 -7.89
N ALA A 71 9.22 -9.38 -8.66
CA ALA A 71 7.84 -9.77 -8.94
C ALA A 71 7.11 -10.26 -7.68
N VAL A 72 7.78 -11.01 -6.81
CA VAL A 72 7.24 -11.44 -5.50
C VAL A 72 6.96 -10.24 -4.59
N ARG A 73 7.87 -9.23 -4.56
CA ARG A 73 7.63 -8.00 -3.79
C ARG A 73 6.42 -7.23 -4.32
N ALA A 74 6.32 -7.09 -5.64
CA ALA A 74 5.16 -6.43 -6.26
C ALA A 74 3.86 -7.13 -5.88
N GLU A 75 3.80 -8.47 -5.94
CA GLU A 75 2.64 -9.27 -5.55
C GLU A 75 2.29 -9.12 -4.06
N ILE A 76 3.31 -9.10 -3.16
CA ILE A 76 3.09 -8.84 -1.73
C ILE A 76 2.44 -7.47 -1.52
N LEU A 77 2.95 -6.45 -2.19
CA LEU A 77 2.43 -5.10 -2.10
C LEU A 77 1.02 -5.00 -2.69
N ASP A 78 0.75 -5.62 -3.82
CA ASP A 78 -0.59 -5.65 -4.41
C ASP A 78 -1.62 -6.29 -3.47
N ARG A 79 -1.27 -7.36 -2.73
CA ARG A 79 -2.12 -7.95 -1.69
C ARG A 79 -2.32 -7.02 -0.50
N LEU A 80 -1.28 -6.32 -0.05
CA LEU A 80 -1.40 -5.31 0.98
C LEU A 80 -2.33 -4.16 0.53
N TRP A 81 -2.16 -3.68 -0.70
CA TRP A 81 -2.99 -2.62 -1.27
C TRP A 81 -4.44 -3.05 -1.42
N ALA A 82 -4.70 -4.27 -1.85
CA ALA A 82 -6.04 -4.82 -1.93
C ALA A 82 -6.76 -4.85 -0.57
N ALA A 83 -6.01 -5.00 0.52
CA ALA A 83 -6.56 -4.91 1.87
C ALA A 83 -6.76 -3.47 2.35
N LEU A 84 -5.89 -2.52 1.94
CA LEU A 84 -5.90 -1.14 2.43
C LEU A 84 -6.84 -0.21 1.66
N ILE A 85 -6.90 -0.35 0.33
CA ILE A 85 -7.68 0.56 -0.53
C ILE A 85 -9.16 0.67 -0.11
N PRO A 86 -9.87 -0.42 0.24
CA PRO A 86 -11.26 -0.36 0.68
C PRO A 86 -11.46 0.48 1.97
N GLU A 87 -10.41 0.63 2.78
CA GLU A 87 -10.46 1.38 4.03
C GLU A 87 -10.27 2.90 3.84
N VAL A 88 -9.80 3.31 2.66
CA VAL A 88 -9.59 4.72 2.31
C VAL A 88 -10.91 5.30 1.80
N THR A 89 -11.81 5.59 2.73
CA THR A 89 -13.13 6.18 2.46
C THR A 89 -13.34 7.42 3.32
N LEU A 90 -14.35 8.23 2.99
CA LEU A 90 -14.72 9.42 3.76
C LEU A 90 -15.82 9.13 4.81
N ASP A 91 -16.10 7.87 5.12
CA ASP A 91 -17.09 7.47 6.10
C ASP A 91 -16.55 7.55 7.52
N GLY A 92 -17.17 8.35 8.37
CA GLY A 92 -16.80 8.52 9.77
C GLY A 92 -16.06 9.82 10.05
N THR A 93 -15.48 9.94 11.24
CA THR A 93 -14.60 11.05 11.61
C THR A 93 -13.19 10.84 11.04
N ILE A 94 -12.40 11.90 10.91
CA ILE A 94 -11.01 11.80 10.42
C ILE A 94 -10.16 10.86 11.30
N PRO A 95 -10.24 10.91 12.65
CA PRO A 95 -9.56 9.94 13.51
C PRO A 95 -10.01 8.48 13.25
N GLU A 96 -11.31 8.22 13.07
CA GLU A 96 -11.83 6.87 12.78
C GLU A 96 -11.32 6.33 11.44
N ILE A 97 -11.28 7.19 10.41
CA ILE A 97 -10.72 6.84 9.09
C ILE A 97 -9.24 6.50 9.21
N ALA A 98 -8.46 7.34 9.89
CA ALA A 98 -7.05 7.11 10.13
C ALA A 98 -6.79 5.82 10.94
N GLU A 99 -7.58 5.56 12.00
CA GLU A 99 -7.47 4.36 12.82
C GLU A 99 -7.77 3.10 12.00
N ARG A 100 -8.80 3.12 11.17
CA ARG A 100 -9.18 2.01 10.28
C ARG A 100 -8.04 1.64 9.33
N ILE A 101 -7.45 2.63 8.65
CA ILE A 101 -6.32 2.42 7.73
C ILE A 101 -5.08 1.89 8.47
N VAL A 102 -4.69 2.53 9.59
CA VAL A 102 -3.52 2.12 10.37
C VAL A 102 -3.72 0.74 10.99
N SER A 103 -4.92 0.45 11.52
CA SER A 103 -5.26 -0.84 12.11
C SER A 103 -5.20 -1.97 11.09
N THR A 104 -5.74 -1.75 9.88
CA THR A 104 -5.68 -2.72 8.77
C THR A 104 -4.24 -2.98 8.37
N TYR A 105 -3.40 -1.94 8.23
CA TYR A 105 -1.99 -2.10 7.90
C TYR A 105 -1.22 -2.87 8.99
N VAL A 106 -1.35 -2.47 10.25
CA VAL A 106 -0.70 -3.17 11.39
C VAL A 106 -1.19 -4.61 11.50
N GLY A 107 -2.50 -4.83 11.36
CA GLY A 107 -3.11 -6.17 11.37
C GLY A 107 -2.51 -7.06 10.26
N TRP A 108 -2.41 -6.54 9.05
CA TRP A 108 -1.82 -7.26 7.92
C TRP A 108 -0.34 -7.62 8.17
N THR A 109 0.47 -6.67 8.66
CA THR A 109 1.89 -6.93 8.93
C THR A 109 2.11 -7.93 10.06
N VAL A 110 1.23 -7.95 11.06
CA VAL A 110 1.26 -8.92 12.16
C VAL A 110 0.85 -10.31 11.70
N ALA A 111 -0.12 -10.40 10.78
CA ALA A 111 -0.58 -11.65 10.19
C ALA A 111 0.46 -12.25 9.21
N HIS A 112 1.19 -11.40 8.48
CA HIS A 112 2.14 -11.78 7.42
C HIS A 112 3.57 -11.27 7.66
N PRO A 113 4.22 -11.60 8.80
CA PRO A 113 5.50 -10.99 9.17
C PRO A 113 6.64 -11.34 8.22
N SER A 114 6.62 -12.53 7.60
CA SER A 114 7.63 -12.96 6.64
C SER A 114 7.49 -12.21 5.31
N LEU A 115 6.25 -12.03 4.82
CA LEU A 115 5.97 -11.26 3.60
C LEU A 115 6.37 -9.80 3.79
N HIS A 116 5.95 -9.19 4.91
CA HIS A 116 6.31 -7.81 5.24
C HIS A 116 7.83 -7.62 5.25
N ARG A 117 8.56 -8.53 5.93
CA ARG A 117 10.02 -8.50 5.97
C ARG A 117 10.66 -8.63 4.59
N PHE A 118 10.14 -9.50 3.74
CA PHE A 118 10.65 -9.68 2.38
C PHE A 118 10.41 -8.43 1.51
N ALA A 119 9.22 -7.82 1.62
CA ALA A 119 8.90 -6.60 0.90
C ALA A 119 9.80 -5.40 1.27
N GLU A 120 10.30 -5.37 2.52
CA GLU A 120 11.21 -4.31 3.02
C GLU A 120 12.68 -4.50 2.62
N THR A 121 13.05 -5.65 2.05
CA THR A 121 14.45 -5.91 1.67
C THR A 121 14.80 -5.06 0.45
N ASP A 122 15.83 -4.23 0.57
CA ASP A 122 16.25 -3.31 -0.48
C ASP A 122 16.51 -4.04 -1.81
N SER A 123 15.89 -3.55 -2.87
CA SER A 123 16.31 -3.86 -4.23
C SER A 123 17.65 -3.16 -4.49
N SER A 124 18.57 -3.84 -5.15
CA SER A 124 19.83 -3.23 -5.59
C SER A 124 19.58 -1.92 -6.31
N ALA A 125 20.31 -0.88 -5.90
CA ALA A 125 20.16 0.50 -6.36
C ALA A 125 20.11 0.61 -7.89
N GLY A 126 19.03 1.18 -8.43
CA GLY A 126 18.93 1.56 -9.84
C GLY A 126 17.67 1.15 -10.59
N GLU A 127 16.77 0.38 -9.99
CA GLU A 127 15.50 -0.04 -10.59
C GLU A 127 14.31 0.54 -9.82
N GLU A 128 13.16 0.66 -10.50
CA GLU A 128 11.88 1.03 -9.89
C GLU A 128 11.59 0.16 -8.68
N ASP A 129 11.48 0.79 -7.50
CA ASP A 129 11.23 0.09 -6.24
C ASP A 129 9.72 -0.09 -6.05
N PRO A 130 9.18 -1.33 -6.11
CA PRO A 130 7.74 -1.59 -5.96
C PRO A 130 7.17 -1.02 -4.66
N LEU A 131 8.00 -0.93 -3.60
CA LEU A 131 7.58 -0.35 -2.34
C LEU A 131 7.32 1.16 -2.47
N GLN A 132 8.23 1.90 -3.14
CA GLN A 132 8.05 3.34 -3.36
C GLN A 132 6.84 3.62 -4.26
N GLU A 133 6.64 2.83 -5.31
CA GLU A 133 5.45 2.93 -6.17
C GLU A 133 4.16 2.68 -5.38
N GLY A 134 4.16 1.66 -4.54
CA GLY A 134 3.02 1.35 -3.69
C GLY A 134 2.71 2.46 -2.69
N LEU A 135 3.72 2.99 -2.00
CA LEU A 135 3.56 4.14 -1.09
C LEU A 135 3.02 5.37 -1.83
N ALA A 136 3.54 5.67 -3.03
CA ALA A 136 3.06 6.76 -3.86
C ALA A 136 1.59 6.57 -4.28
N ARG A 137 1.17 5.34 -4.60
CA ARG A 137 -0.23 5.01 -4.94
C ARG A 137 -1.19 5.32 -3.79
N ILE A 138 -0.89 4.88 -2.56
CA ILE A 138 -1.73 5.19 -1.39
C ILE A 138 -1.71 6.68 -1.08
N ALA A 139 -0.53 7.29 -1.06
CA ALA A 139 -0.42 8.71 -0.79
C ALA A 139 -1.23 9.52 -1.81
N GLY A 140 -1.17 9.16 -3.10
CA GLY A 140 -1.97 9.76 -4.15
C GLY A 140 -3.48 9.67 -3.88
N GLN A 141 -3.98 8.49 -3.51
CA GLN A 141 -5.42 8.33 -3.19
C GLN A 141 -5.85 9.18 -2.00
N VAL A 142 -5.06 9.23 -0.93
CA VAL A 142 -5.34 10.07 0.24
C VAL A 142 -5.27 11.55 -0.15
N ALA A 143 -4.29 11.96 -0.95
CA ALA A 143 -4.17 13.34 -1.45
C ALA A 143 -5.36 13.74 -2.32
N ASP A 144 -5.84 12.86 -3.19
CA ASP A 144 -7.03 13.08 -4.03
C ASP A 144 -8.29 13.26 -3.18
N LEU A 145 -8.46 12.45 -2.11
CA LEU A 145 -9.57 12.62 -1.16
C LEU A 145 -9.50 13.95 -0.44
N ILE A 146 -8.33 14.35 0.04
CA ILE A 146 -8.13 15.66 0.71
C ILE A 146 -8.40 16.80 -0.27
N THR A 147 -7.90 16.73 -1.49
CA THR A 147 -8.14 17.76 -2.52
C THR A 147 -9.63 17.85 -2.86
N THR A 148 -10.31 16.71 -3.01
CA THR A 148 -11.75 16.64 -3.23
C THR A 148 -12.52 17.29 -2.06
N ALA A 149 -12.12 17.00 -0.82
CA ALA A 149 -12.75 17.61 0.36
C ALA A 149 -12.53 19.14 0.40
N ILE A 150 -11.34 19.63 0.08
CA ILE A 150 -11.02 21.06 -0.03
C ILE A 150 -11.97 21.74 -1.04
N ASP A 151 -12.13 21.13 -2.23
CA ASP A 151 -12.97 21.68 -3.29
C ASP A 151 -14.48 21.66 -2.90
N LEU A 152 -14.94 20.56 -2.30
CA LEU A 152 -16.33 20.43 -1.82
C LEU A 152 -16.67 21.39 -0.68
N LEU A 153 -15.71 21.72 0.18
CA LEU A 153 -15.85 22.69 1.26
C LEU A 153 -15.77 24.15 0.78
N GLY A 154 -15.53 24.37 -0.52
CA GLY A 154 -15.41 25.71 -1.10
C GLY A 154 -14.18 26.49 -0.58
N LEU A 155 -13.14 25.79 -0.18
CA LEU A 155 -11.92 26.41 0.31
C LEU A 155 -11.06 26.87 -0.86
N GLU A 156 -10.42 28.01 -0.70
CA GLU A 156 -9.53 28.60 -1.71
C GLU A 156 -8.08 28.67 -1.20
N PRO A 157 -7.40 27.50 -1.07
CA PRO A 157 -5.97 27.52 -0.71
C PRO A 157 -5.15 28.23 -1.80
N SER A 158 -4.06 28.85 -1.41
CA SER A 158 -3.06 29.35 -2.35
C SER A 158 -2.49 28.20 -3.21
N ASP A 159 -1.87 28.54 -4.35
CA ASP A 159 -1.23 27.56 -5.22
C ASP A 159 -0.15 26.75 -4.48
N ASP A 160 0.62 27.39 -3.60
CA ASP A 160 1.64 26.73 -2.78
C ASP A 160 1.02 25.76 -1.76
N GLU A 161 -0.10 26.10 -1.14
CA GLU A 161 -0.78 25.23 -0.19
C GLU A 161 -1.43 24.03 -0.90
N ARG A 162 -2.00 24.22 -2.06
CA ARG A 162 -2.56 23.13 -2.89
C ARG A 162 -1.43 22.19 -3.36
N ALA A 163 -0.31 22.74 -3.83
CA ALA A 163 0.86 21.97 -4.24
C ALA A 163 1.52 21.18 -3.08
N ALA A 164 1.34 21.66 -1.83
CA ALA A 164 1.91 21.01 -0.66
C ALA A 164 1.11 19.75 -0.21
N VAL A 165 -0.13 19.54 -0.67
CA VAL A 165 -0.97 18.40 -0.24
C VAL A 165 -0.27 17.07 -0.54
N ASP A 166 0.14 16.84 -1.79
CA ASP A 166 0.79 15.60 -2.21
C ASP A 166 2.06 15.28 -1.38
N PRO A 167 3.09 16.14 -1.30
CA PRO A 167 4.30 15.82 -0.54
C PRO A 167 4.06 15.68 0.97
N LEU A 168 3.09 16.39 1.56
CA LEU A 168 2.75 16.25 2.98
C LEU A 168 2.05 14.92 3.25
N VAL A 169 1.12 14.53 2.41
CA VAL A 169 0.43 13.23 2.51
C VAL A 169 1.41 12.08 2.27
N PHE A 170 2.28 12.19 1.28
CA PHE A 170 3.34 11.19 1.05
C PHE A 170 4.25 11.06 2.28
N GLY A 171 4.64 12.18 2.88
CA GLY A 171 5.43 12.22 4.12
C GLY A 171 4.70 11.55 5.30
N LEU A 172 3.40 11.79 5.45
CA LEU A 172 2.57 11.17 6.49
C LEU A 172 2.48 9.64 6.30
N VAL A 173 2.15 9.19 5.09
CA VAL A 173 2.08 7.75 4.76
C VAL A 173 3.43 7.08 4.98
N GLY A 174 4.52 7.73 4.53
CA GLY A 174 5.88 7.25 4.76
C GLY A 174 6.26 7.17 6.24
N ALA A 175 5.83 8.15 7.06
CA ALA A 175 6.08 8.15 8.51
C ALA A 175 5.34 6.99 9.21
N VAL A 176 4.08 6.72 8.85
CA VAL A 176 3.31 5.58 9.34
C VAL A 176 4.00 4.27 8.97
N PHE A 177 4.39 4.13 7.70
CA PHE A 177 5.11 2.95 7.21
C PHE A 177 6.43 2.73 7.98
N ALA A 178 7.25 3.76 8.12
CA ALA A 178 8.52 3.69 8.84
C ALA A 178 8.33 3.36 10.34
N ALA A 179 7.27 3.88 10.98
CA ALA A 179 6.94 3.59 12.36
C ALA A 179 6.56 2.11 12.55
N VAL A 180 5.69 1.57 11.68
CA VAL A 180 5.28 0.16 11.69
C VAL A 180 6.49 -0.75 11.44
N ARG A 181 7.29 -0.46 10.42
CA ARG A 181 8.54 -1.17 10.14
C ARG A 181 9.46 -1.21 11.36
N ARG A 182 9.66 -0.07 12.03
CA ARG A 182 10.50 0.02 13.23
C ARG A 182 9.91 -0.77 14.40
N TRP A 183 8.60 -0.75 14.58
CA TRP A 183 7.91 -1.52 15.61
C TRP A 183 8.00 -3.03 15.35
N MET A 184 7.77 -3.47 14.11
CA MET A 184 7.87 -4.87 13.68
C MET A 184 9.29 -5.44 13.81
N SER A 185 10.34 -4.63 13.65
CA SER A 185 11.76 -5.06 13.75
C SER A 185 12.22 -5.35 15.17
N ARG A 186 11.40 -5.05 16.20
CA ARG A 186 11.76 -5.29 17.60
C ARG A 186 11.61 -6.77 17.98
N PRO A 187 12.54 -7.35 18.74
CA PRO A 187 12.40 -8.71 19.26
C PRO A 187 11.14 -8.90 20.11
N VAL A 188 10.79 -7.88 20.91
CA VAL A 188 9.54 -7.79 21.67
C VAL A 188 8.78 -6.56 21.17
N ARG A 189 7.60 -6.80 20.62
CA ARG A 189 6.74 -5.73 20.10
C ARG A 189 6.03 -5.01 21.24
N THR A 190 6.65 -3.95 21.73
CA THR A 190 6.10 -3.03 22.72
C THR A 190 6.07 -1.61 22.15
N PRO A 191 4.96 -0.87 22.34
CA PRO A 191 3.72 -1.27 23.01
C PRO A 191 2.97 -2.38 22.25
N SER A 192 1.87 -2.89 22.82
CA SER A 192 0.98 -3.83 22.11
C SER A 192 0.41 -3.21 20.83
N ALA A 193 -0.02 -4.03 19.86
CA ALA A 193 -0.53 -3.53 18.59
C ALA A 193 -1.68 -2.51 18.73
N PRO A 194 -2.72 -2.73 19.59
CA PRO A 194 -3.78 -1.74 19.76
C PRO A 194 -3.27 -0.39 20.30
N VAL A 195 -2.35 -0.41 21.28
CA VAL A 195 -1.76 0.82 21.83
C VAL A 195 -0.90 1.52 20.78
N PHE A 196 -0.14 0.77 19.99
CA PHE A 196 0.68 1.31 18.92
C PHE A 196 -0.17 1.96 17.82
N VAL A 197 -1.26 1.30 17.40
CA VAL A 197 -2.23 1.85 16.43
C VAL A 197 -2.78 3.18 16.94
N SER A 198 -3.29 3.22 18.17
CA SER A 198 -3.84 4.44 18.77
C SER A 198 -2.83 5.61 18.76
N MET A 199 -1.57 5.36 19.14
CA MET A 199 -0.53 6.40 19.16
C MET A 199 -0.18 6.91 17.76
N VAL A 200 -0.11 6.02 16.76
CA VAL A 200 0.16 6.39 15.37
C VAL A 200 -1.01 7.18 14.79
N THR A 201 -2.24 6.74 15.05
CA THR A 201 -3.46 7.43 14.63
C THR A 201 -3.56 8.84 15.21
N GLU A 202 -3.30 8.98 16.52
CA GLU A 202 -3.28 10.29 17.18
C GLU A 202 -2.22 11.23 16.56
N SER A 203 -1.03 10.70 16.26
CA SER A 203 0.03 11.46 15.60
C SER A 203 -0.38 11.92 14.20
N ALA A 204 -1.00 11.04 13.42
CA ALA A 204 -1.52 11.35 12.08
C ALA A 204 -2.63 12.41 12.16
N TRP A 205 -3.55 12.29 13.11
CA TRP A 205 -4.59 13.28 13.36
C TRP A 205 -4.01 14.68 13.62
N HIS A 206 -3.03 14.81 14.50
CA HIS A 206 -2.43 16.10 14.82
C HIS A 206 -1.72 16.76 13.63
N LEU A 207 -1.12 15.95 12.72
CA LEU A 207 -0.55 16.46 11.48
C LEU A 207 -1.64 17.01 10.55
N LEU A 208 -2.74 16.26 10.36
CA LEU A 208 -3.88 16.68 9.54
C LEU A 208 -4.56 17.91 10.13
N GLN A 209 -4.76 17.96 11.46
CA GLN A 209 -5.31 19.13 12.15
C GLN A 209 -4.43 20.38 11.98
N GLY A 210 -3.10 20.20 12.03
CA GLY A 210 -2.15 21.28 11.78
C GLY A 210 -2.26 21.83 10.36
N PHE A 211 -2.45 20.95 9.38
CA PHE A 211 -2.68 21.34 7.99
C PHE A 211 -4.04 22.04 7.81
N GLY A 212 -5.12 21.50 8.39
CA GLY A 212 -6.44 22.13 8.37
C GLY A 212 -6.43 23.56 8.91
N ARG A 213 -5.79 23.78 10.06
CA ARG A 213 -5.64 25.14 10.64
C ARG A 213 -4.93 26.10 9.70
N ARG A 214 -3.93 25.64 8.93
CA ARG A 214 -3.26 26.46 7.93
C ARG A 214 -4.20 26.86 6.79
N LEU A 215 -5.15 26.00 6.43
CA LEU A 215 -6.20 26.29 5.44
C LEU A 215 -7.38 27.10 6.03
N GLY A 216 -7.30 27.52 7.31
CA GLY A 216 -8.35 28.28 7.99
C GLY A 216 -9.51 27.43 8.51
N ILE A 217 -9.35 26.09 8.60
CA ILE A 217 -10.35 25.18 9.12
C ILE A 217 -9.92 24.67 10.49
N GLU A 218 -10.84 24.72 11.46
CA GLU A 218 -10.74 23.93 12.69
C GLU A 218 -11.42 22.58 12.47
N LEU A 219 -10.60 21.53 12.37
CA LEU A 219 -11.09 20.17 12.28
C LEU A 219 -11.49 19.69 13.69
N ASP A 220 -12.74 19.25 13.83
CA ASP A 220 -13.28 18.65 15.05
C ASP A 220 -13.09 17.12 14.98
N PRO A 221 -12.44 16.48 15.99
CA PRO A 221 -12.23 15.04 16.00
C PRO A 221 -13.53 14.22 16.04
N ASP A 222 -14.62 14.82 16.55
CA ASP A 222 -15.93 14.16 16.69
C ASP A 222 -16.86 14.44 15.51
N GLN A 223 -16.46 15.32 14.58
CA GLN A 223 -17.26 15.64 13.40
C GLN A 223 -17.08 14.61 12.30
N ARG A 224 -18.20 14.04 11.84
CA ARG A 224 -18.19 13.13 10.69
C ARG A 224 -17.91 13.90 9.39
N VAL A 225 -17.10 13.31 8.54
CA VAL A 225 -16.72 13.95 7.25
C VAL A 225 -17.94 14.13 6.36
N GLU A 226 -18.86 13.15 6.35
CA GLU A 226 -20.10 13.26 5.55
C GLU A 226 -20.97 14.46 5.97
N ASP A 227 -21.07 14.73 7.28
CA ASP A 227 -21.86 15.85 7.80
C ASP A 227 -21.19 17.19 7.45
N LEU A 228 -19.85 17.24 7.51
CA LEU A 228 -19.07 18.41 7.11
C LEU A 228 -19.31 18.76 5.63
N LEU A 229 -19.24 17.74 4.76
CA LEU A 229 -19.45 17.91 3.32
C LEU A 229 -20.91 18.27 2.98
N ALA A 230 -21.89 17.66 3.68
CA ALA A 230 -23.31 17.97 3.49
C ALA A 230 -23.64 19.41 3.89
N ALA A 231 -23.04 19.93 4.96
CA ALA A 231 -23.22 21.32 5.41
C ALA A 231 -22.64 22.31 4.37
N ALA A 232 -21.48 22.02 3.77
CA ALA A 232 -20.89 22.86 2.74
C ALA A 232 -21.74 22.91 1.46
N GLY A 233 -22.31 21.78 1.03
CA GLY A 233 -23.18 21.70 -0.16
C GLY A 233 -24.54 22.44 -0.01
N GLN A 234 -24.96 22.77 1.23
CA GLN A 234 -26.18 23.57 1.49
C GLN A 234 -25.89 25.07 1.54
N ALA A 235 -24.64 25.49 1.64
CA ALA A 235 -24.23 26.89 1.73
C ALA A 235 -23.90 27.53 0.37
N THR A 236 -23.91 26.73 -0.72
CA THR A 236 -23.65 27.15 -2.11
C THR A 236 -24.95 27.27 -2.89
#